data_5393ea40e7aa8350045e9d9ab4b5fe96
#
_entry.id   5393ea40e7aa8350045e9d9ab4b5fe96
#
_cell.length_a   1.000
_cell.length_b   1.000
_cell.length_c   1.000
_cell.angle_alpha   90.00
_cell.angle_beta   90.00
_cell.angle_gamma   90.00
#
_symmetry.space_group_name_H-M   'P 1'
#
loop_
_entity.id
_entity.type
_entity.pdbx_description
1 polymer ?
#
loop_
_entity_poly.entity_id
_entity_poly.type
_entity_poly.pdbx_seq_one_letter_code
_entity_poly.pdbx_strand_id
1 'polypeptide(L)'
;MVLHTLSAFGAVERIAQVLIVVAPEDRFLSIDHPDVRVTPCGGASRAESVRNGLMALLEAGALAHDWVLVHDAARCLITSEQIDALISACENDAVGGLLALKLPDTLKAETNGRVSATLDRSDKWLAQTPQMFRMGPLLEALQAQAGKDFAGVTDEASAMELAGFAPKLVAGSAQNFKVTYPEDFALAEAILRSRS
;
A
#
# COMPACT_ATOMS: atom_id res chain seq x y z
N MET A 1 15.99 -0.49 -0.30
CA MET A 1 14.57 -0.74 -0.01
C MET A 1 13.79 -1.05 -1.28
N VAL A 2 13.65 -0.15 -2.23
CA VAL A 2 12.82 -0.36 -3.44
C VAL A 2 13.15 -1.65 -4.20
N LEU A 3 14.42 -2.03 -4.33
CA LEU A 3 14.81 -3.25 -5.03
C LEU A 3 14.31 -4.54 -4.35
N HIS A 4 14.26 -4.59 -3.02
CA HIS A 4 13.67 -5.73 -2.30
C HIS A 4 12.16 -5.82 -2.55
N THR A 5 11.46 -4.67 -2.52
CA THR A 5 10.04 -4.60 -2.88
C THR A 5 9.82 -5.11 -4.30
N LEU A 6 10.60 -4.62 -5.27
CA LEU A 6 10.50 -5.05 -6.66
C LEU A 6 10.76 -6.54 -6.84
N SER A 7 11.76 -7.09 -6.13
CA SER A 7 12.04 -8.53 -6.16
C SER A 7 10.86 -9.36 -5.66
N ALA A 8 10.16 -8.90 -4.61
CA ALA A 8 8.98 -9.61 -4.10
C ALA A 8 7.80 -9.55 -5.09
N PHE A 9 7.54 -8.39 -5.70
CA PHE A 9 6.48 -8.25 -6.71
C PHE A 9 6.82 -9.00 -8.01
N GLY A 10 8.07 -8.94 -8.47
CA GLY A 10 8.53 -9.64 -9.68
C GLY A 10 8.53 -11.16 -9.56
N ALA A 11 8.49 -11.71 -8.33
CA ALA A 11 8.36 -13.15 -8.09
C ALA A 11 6.89 -13.64 -8.15
N VAL A 12 5.91 -12.75 -8.31
CA VAL A 12 4.49 -13.10 -8.39
C VAL A 12 4.03 -13.11 -9.84
N GLU A 13 3.84 -14.28 -10.42
CA GLU A 13 3.47 -14.45 -11.84
C GLU A 13 2.15 -13.75 -12.25
N ARG A 14 1.27 -13.51 -11.27
CA ARG A 14 -0.02 -12.81 -11.49
C ARG A 14 0.12 -11.28 -11.64
N ILE A 15 1.30 -10.71 -11.39
CA ILE A 15 1.59 -9.28 -11.59
C ILE A 15 2.05 -9.06 -13.03
N ALA A 16 1.25 -8.37 -13.82
CA ALA A 16 1.55 -8.11 -15.23
C ALA A 16 2.58 -6.98 -15.42
N GLN A 17 2.54 -5.96 -14.56
CA GLN A 17 3.46 -4.82 -14.61
C GLN A 17 3.57 -4.13 -13.26
N VAL A 18 4.65 -3.41 -13.06
CA VAL A 18 4.89 -2.58 -11.87
C VAL A 18 5.14 -1.14 -12.31
N LEU A 19 4.37 -0.20 -11.76
CA LEU A 19 4.61 1.23 -11.92
C LEU A 19 5.21 1.78 -10.63
N ILE A 20 6.37 2.41 -10.72
CA ILE A 20 6.99 3.14 -9.62
C ILE A 20 6.73 4.62 -9.82
N VAL A 21 6.00 5.22 -8.90
CA VAL A 21 5.76 6.67 -8.87
C VAL A 21 6.86 7.33 -8.05
N VAL A 22 7.57 8.26 -8.67
CA VAL A 22 8.63 9.05 -8.02
C VAL A 22 8.29 10.54 -8.09
N ALA A 23 8.97 11.35 -7.29
CA ALA A 23 8.83 12.80 -7.36
C ALA A 23 9.20 13.32 -8.78
N PRO A 24 8.58 14.42 -9.25
CA PRO A 24 8.84 14.94 -10.60
C PRO A 24 10.32 15.26 -10.87
N GLU A 25 11.07 15.62 -9.84
CA GLU A 25 12.50 15.96 -9.92
C GLU A 25 13.44 14.77 -9.69
N ASP A 26 12.91 13.57 -9.38
CA ASP A 26 13.73 12.39 -9.16
C ASP A 26 14.52 12.02 -10.43
N ARG A 27 15.82 11.81 -10.25
CA ARG A 27 16.76 11.41 -11.32
C ARG A 27 17.64 10.23 -10.91
N PHE A 28 17.39 9.67 -9.73
CA PHE A 28 18.23 8.63 -9.14
C PHE A 28 17.73 7.22 -9.48
N LEU A 29 16.42 7.04 -9.57
CA LEU A 29 15.84 5.73 -9.81
C LEU A 29 15.72 5.45 -11.33
N SER A 30 16.53 4.51 -11.79
CA SER A 30 16.42 3.95 -13.14
C SER A 30 16.37 2.44 -13.03
N ILE A 31 15.37 1.82 -13.63
CA ILE A 31 15.18 0.37 -13.65
C ILE A 31 15.09 -0.06 -15.12
N ASP A 32 15.97 -0.94 -15.54
CA ASP A 32 15.95 -1.54 -16.86
C ASP A 32 15.31 -2.94 -16.77
N HIS A 33 13.99 -2.96 -16.84
CA HIS A 33 13.19 -4.18 -16.82
C HIS A 33 11.91 -3.96 -17.64
N PRO A 34 11.52 -4.87 -18.53
CA PRO A 34 10.38 -4.68 -19.44
C PRO A 34 9.05 -4.44 -18.71
N ASP A 35 8.85 -5.08 -17.58
CA ASP A 35 7.59 -5.03 -16.83
C ASP A 35 7.61 -3.99 -15.70
N VAL A 36 8.68 -3.19 -15.57
CA VAL A 36 8.82 -2.15 -14.56
C VAL A 36 8.97 -0.78 -15.21
N ARG A 37 8.07 0.12 -14.89
CA ARG A 37 8.10 1.50 -15.36
C ARG A 37 8.29 2.46 -14.20
N VAL A 38 9.21 3.41 -14.35
CA VAL A 38 9.38 4.54 -13.41
C VAL A 38 8.73 5.77 -14.03
N THR A 39 7.84 6.42 -13.29
CA THR A 39 7.10 7.59 -13.78
C THR A 39 7.21 8.74 -12.78
N PRO A 40 7.72 9.93 -13.18
CA PRO A 40 7.91 11.08 -12.32
C PRO A 40 6.59 11.88 -12.20
N CYS A 41 5.54 11.26 -11.66
CA CYS A 41 4.22 11.85 -11.51
C CYS A 41 3.76 11.96 -10.04
N GLY A 42 4.70 11.89 -9.08
CA GLY A 42 4.40 12.11 -7.67
C GLY A 42 3.73 13.46 -7.41
N GLY A 43 2.74 13.47 -6.52
CA GLY A 43 2.01 14.65 -6.10
C GLY A 43 2.50 15.19 -4.76
N ALA A 44 1.82 16.23 -4.27
CA ALA A 44 2.12 16.87 -2.97
C ALA A 44 1.79 15.96 -1.77
N SER A 45 0.95 14.93 -1.98
CA SER A 45 0.61 13.94 -0.96
C SER A 45 0.73 12.52 -1.51
N ARG A 46 0.72 11.52 -0.58
CA ARG A 46 0.69 10.10 -0.95
C ARG A 46 -0.56 9.78 -1.77
N ALA A 47 -1.73 10.25 -1.35
CA ALA A 47 -2.99 10.01 -2.06
C ALA A 47 -2.97 10.60 -3.47
N GLU A 48 -2.42 11.81 -3.64
CA GLU A 48 -2.24 12.42 -4.95
C GLU A 48 -1.27 11.63 -5.82
N SER A 49 -0.16 11.17 -5.27
CA SER A 49 0.80 10.34 -5.98
C SER A 49 0.17 9.03 -6.47
N VAL A 50 -0.66 8.38 -5.65
CA VAL A 50 -1.41 7.18 -6.05
C VAL A 50 -2.41 7.50 -7.16
N ARG A 51 -3.21 8.56 -7.03
CA ARG A 51 -4.14 9.00 -8.09
C ARG A 51 -3.41 9.22 -9.42
N ASN A 52 -2.29 9.94 -9.39
CA ASN A 52 -1.50 10.22 -10.59
C ASN A 52 -0.92 8.93 -11.19
N GLY A 53 -0.47 7.99 -10.36
CA GLY A 53 0.01 6.67 -10.80
C GLY A 53 -1.09 5.84 -11.47
N LEU A 54 -2.31 5.85 -10.92
CA LEU A 54 -3.47 5.18 -11.53
C LEU A 54 -3.81 5.79 -12.90
N MET A 55 -3.79 7.11 -13.01
CA MET A 55 -4.00 7.79 -14.29
C MET A 55 -2.93 7.41 -15.32
N ALA A 56 -1.66 7.36 -14.90
CA ALA A 56 -0.55 6.96 -15.77
C ALA A 56 -0.66 5.49 -16.23
N LEU A 57 -1.19 4.58 -15.38
CA LEU A 57 -1.47 3.20 -15.77
C LEU A 57 -2.59 3.12 -16.82
N LEU A 58 -3.67 3.88 -16.65
CA LEU A 58 -4.76 3.95 -17.64
C LEU A 58 -4.28 4.50 -18.99
N GLU A 59 -3.46 5.55 -18.97
CA GLU A 59 -2.83 6.11 -20.18
C GLU A 59 -1.89 5.09 -20.87
N ALA A 60 -1.31 4.19 -20.09
CA ALA A 60 -0.47 3.10 -20.59
C ALA A 60 -1.26 1.89 -21.09
N GLY A 61 -2.60 1.92 -21.03
CA GLY A 61 -3.48 0.89 -21.58
C GLY A 61 -4.09 -0.07 -20.55
N ALA A 62 -3.87 0.14 -19.26
CA ALA A 62 -4.61 -0.59 -18.23
C ALA A 62 -6.10 -0.21 -18.26
N LEU A 63 -6.97 -1.10 -17.82
CA LEU A 63 -8.41 -0.94 -17.90
C LEU A 63 -9.02 -0.64 -16.52
N ALA A 64 -10.13 0.09 -16.49
CA ALA A 64 -10.80 0.46 -15.24
C ALA A 64 -11.23 -0.77 -14.39
N HIS A 65 -11.41 -1.92 -15.02
CA HIS A 65 -11.76 -3.16 -14.33
C HIS A 65 -10.54 -4.02 -13.94
N ASP A 66 -9.31 -3.61 -14.27
CA ASP A 66 -8.12 -4.31 -13.81
C ASP A 66 -7.94 -4.14 -12.30
N TRP A 67 -7.30 -5.14 -11.70
CA TRP A 67 -6.87 -5.06 -10.32
C TRP A 67 -5.55 -4.28 -10.20
N VAL A 68 -5.48 -3.39 -9.23
CA VAL A 68 -4.25 -2.70 -8.86
C VAL A 68 -3.90 -3.00 -7.41
N LEU A 69 -2.62 -3.23 -7.15
CA LEU A 69 -2.06 -3.36 -5.82
C LEU A 69 -1.23 -2.10 -5.53
N VAL A 70 -1.67 -1.30 -4.59
CA VAL A 70 -0.91 -0.11 -4.15
C VAL A 70 -0.02 -0.49 -2.98
N HIS A 71 1.27 -0.17 -3.08
CA HIS A 71 2.26 -0.56 -2.08
C HIS A 71 3.22 0.57 -1.73
N ASP A 72 3.52 0.70 -0.44
CA ASP A 72 4.55 1.62 0.05
C ASP A 72 5.95 1.01 -0.13
N ALA A 73 6.83 1.63 -0.91
CA ALA A 73 8.21 1.17 -1.09
C ALA A 73 8.99 1.05 0.23
N ALA A 74 8.57 1.76 1.27
CA ALA A 74 9.11 1.67 2.62
C ALA A 74 8.73 0.39 3.38
N ARG A 75 7.83 -0.46 2.84
CA ARG A 75 7.55 -1.81 3.35
C ARG A 75 8.33 -2.86 2.57
N CYS A 76 9.64 -2.71 2.54
CA CYS A 76 10.56 -3.50 1.73
C CYS A 76 10.71 -4.97 2.18
N LEU A 77 10.03 -5.37 3.24
CA LEU A 77 10.04 -6.74 3.79
C LEU A 77 8.82 -7.56 3.38
N ILE A 78 7.96 -7.01 2.53
CA ILE A 78 6.87 -7.77 1.91
C ILE A 78 7.41 -9.01 1.21
N THR A 79 6.67 -10.11 1.22
CA THR A 79 7.05 -11.34 0.52
C THR A 79 6.07 -11.66 -0.60
N SER A 80 6.51 -12.44 -1.59
CA SER A 80 5.66 -12.92 -2.69
C SER A 80 4.45 -13.70 -2.20
N GLU A 81 4.61 -14.51 -1.14
CA GLU A 81 3.51 -15.28 -0.55
C GLU A 81 2.43 -14.36 0.06
N GLN A 82 2.82 -13.24 0.68
CA GLN A 82 1.86 -12.27 1.21
C GLN A 82 1.10 -11.55 0.10
N ILE A 83 1.79 -11.22 -1.00
CA ILE A 83 1.17 -10.61 -2.18
C ILE A 83 0.17 -11.59 -2.80
N ASP A 84 0.58 -12.84 -3.01
CA ASP A 84 -0.28 -13.89 -3.55
C ASP A 84 -1.49 -14.19 -2.66
N ALA A 85 -1.30 -14.19 -1.34
CA ALA A 85 -2.40 -14.37 -0.39
C ALA A 85 -3.44 -13.25 -0.51
N LEU A 86 -3.00 -11.99 -0.65
CA LEU A 86 -3.92 -10.87 -0.88
C LEU A 86 -4.67 -11.01 -2.20
N ILE A 87 -3.96 -11.33 -3.29
CA ILE A 87 -4.59 -11.51 -4.61
C ILE A 87 -5.64 -12.62 -4.53
N SER A 88 -5.29 -13.78 -3.97
CA SER A 88 -6.21 -14.93 -3.84
C SER A 88 -7.44 -14.61 -2.98
N ALA A 89 -7.29 -13.77 -1.96
CA ALA A 89 -8.39 -13.36 -1.11
C ALA A 89 -9.34 -12.36 -1.77
N CYS A 90 -8.82 -11.53 -2.71
CA CYS A 90 -9.54 -10.39 -3.27
C CYS A 90 -9.97 -10.56 -4.73
N GLU A 91 -9.36 -11.45 -5.51
CA GLU A 91 -9.62 -11.57 -6.97
C GLU A 91 -11.10 -11.81 -7.33
N ASN A 92 -11.85 -12.49 -6.45
CA ASN A 92 -13.28 -12.73 -6.59
C ASN A 92 -14.15 -11.88 -5.65
N ASP A 93 -13.55 -10.90 -4.95
CA ASP A 93 -14.27 -9.99 -4.05
C ASP A 93 -14.86 -8.82 -4.85
N ALA A 94 -16.03 -8.34 -4.44
CA ALA A 94 -16.70 -7.23 -5.11
C ALA A 94 -16.01 -5.88 -4.91
N VAL A 95 -15.22 -5.73 -3.84
CA VAL A 95 -14.59 -4.48 -3.42
C VAL A 95 -13.07 -4.57 -3.55
N GLY A 96 -12.48 -5.62 -3.00
CA GLY A 96 -11.06 -5.77 -2.77
C GLY A 96 -10.70 -5.66 -1.29
N GLY A 97 -9.43 -5.43 -0.97
CA GLY A 97 -9.00 -5.44 0.43
C GLY A 97 -7.54 -5.06 0.62
N LEU A 98 -7.08 -5.25 1.85
CA LEU A 98 -5.75 -4.86 2.26
C LEU A 98 -5.12 -5.92 3.17
N LEU A 99 -3.78 -5.96 3.15
CA LEU A 99 -3.08 -6.65 4.23
C LEU A 99 -3.23 -5.84 5.52
N ALA A 100 -3.48 -6.54 6.61
CA ALA A 100 -3.59 -5.91 7.92
C ALA A 100 -3.10 -6.85 9.02
N LEU A 101 -2.57 -6.27 10.11
CA LEU A 101 -2.12 -7.00 11.29
C LEU A 101 -3.06 -6.72 12.45
N LYS A 102 -3.60 -7.75 13.07
CA LYS A 102 -4.40 -7.60 14.28
C LYS A 102 -3.54 -6.98 15.38
N LEU A 103 -4.08 -5.96 16.06
CA LEU A 103 -3.32 -5.20 17.06
C LEU A 103 -2.90 -6.11 18.23
N PRO A 104 -1.58 -6.32 18.46
CA PRO A 104 -1.12 -7.28 19.46
C PRO A 104 -1.14 -6.72 20.88
N ASP A 105 -0.89 -5.40 21.03
CA ASP A 105 -0.68 -4.75 22.31
C ASP A 105 -1.92 -4.02 22.83
N THR A 106 -1.91 -3.69 24.12
CA THR A 106 -2.98 -2.88 24.75
C THR A 106 -3.02 -1.48 24.16
N LEU A 107 -4.17 -1.09 23.62
CA LEU A 107 -4.38 0.22 23.01
C LEU A 107 -4.79 1.25 24.09
N LYS A 108 -4.06 2.37 24.14
CA LYS A 108 -4.33 3.49 25.03
C LYS A 108 -4.75 4.72 24.24
N ALA A 109 -5.81 5.38 24.71
CA ALA A 109 -6.08 6.75 24.27
C ALA A 109 -5.27 7.74 25.13
N GLU A 110 -4.84 8.83 24.49
CA GLU A 110 -4.01 9.88 25.12
C GLU A 110 -4.77 11.20 25.15
N THR A 111 -4.55 11.99 26.21
CA THR A 111 -4.94 13.39 26.30
C THR A 111 -3.90 14.13 27.15
N ASN A 112 -3.30 15.17 26.57
CA ASN A 112 -2.27 16.02 27.21
C ASN A 112 -1.08 15.21 27.80
N GLY A 113 -0.58 14.22 27.05
CA GLY A 113 0.56 13.39 27.44
C GLY A 113 0.23 12.31 28.49
N ARG A 114 -1.04 12.10 28.83
CA ARG A 114 -1.47 11.12 29.82
C ARG A 114 -2.47 10.13 29.23
N VAL A 115 -2.48 8.91 29.76
CA VAL A 115 -3.51 7.92 29.40
C VAL A 115 -4.87 8.44 29.83
N SER A 116 -5.79 8.59 28.87
CA SER A 116 -7.18 8.98 29.12
C SER A 116 -8.12 7.76 29.18
N ALA A 117 -7.82 6.69 28.41
CA ALA A 117 -8.61 5.46 28.41
C ALA A 117 -7.77 4.26 27.93
N THR A 118 -8.22 3.04 28.29
CA THR A 118 -7.82 1.81 27.62
C THR A 118 -8.93 1.42 26.65
N LEU A 119 -8.58 1.28 25.37
CA LEU A 119 -9.52 0.94 24.32
C LEU A 119 -9.55 -0.56 24.07
N ASP A 120 -10.72 -1.08 23.71
CA ASP A 120 -10.83 -2.46 23.25
C ASP A 120 -10.09 -2.60 21.90
N ARG A 121 -9.26 -3.64 21.81
CA ARG A 121 -8.46 -3.95 20.61
C ARG A 121 -8.98 -5.16 19.85
N SER A 122 -10.03 -5.81 20.30
CA SER A 122 -10.51 -7.07 19.73
C SER A 122 -10.88 -6.96 18.24
N ASP A 123 -11.35 -5.78 17.83
CA ASP A 123 -11.74 -5.42 16.46
C ASP A 123 -10.76 -4.44 15.79
N LYS A 124 -9.58 -4.19 16.37
CA LYS A 124 -8.60 -3.24 15.82
C LYS A 124 -7.50 -3.93 15.02
N TRP A 125 -7.21 -3.36 13.86
CA TRP A 125 -6.20 -3.84 12.95
C TRP A 125 -5.29 -2.69 12.51
N LEU A 126 -4.03 -2.99 12.32
CA LEU A 126 -3.04 -2.09 11.74
C LEU A 126 -3.02 -2.30 10.23
N ALA A 127 -3.46 -1.31 9.48
CA ALA A 127 -3.44 -1.36 8.03
C ALA A 127 -2.01 -1.47 7.51
N GLN A 128 -1.81 -2.36 6.54
CA GLN A 128 -0.56 -2.54 5.83
C GLN A 128 -0.80 -2.37 4.32
N THR A 129 0.27 -2.42 3.55
CA THR A 129 0.22 -2.54 2.09
C THR A 129 0.96 -3.81 1.67
N PRO A 130 0.63 -4.40 0.48
CA PRO A 130 -0.25 -3.86 -0.54
C PRO A 130 -1.73 -3.82 -0.16
N GLN A 131 -2.45 -2.89 -0.83
CA GLN A 131 -3.90 -2.79 -0.82
C GLN A 131 -4.40 -3.00 -2.25
N MET A 132 -5.38 -3.86 -2.45
CA MET A 132 -5.82 -4.33 -3.77
C MET A 132 -7.26 -3.93 -4.05
N PHE A 133 -7.46 -3.17 -5.12
CA PHE A 133 -8.77 -2.67 -5.57
C PHE A 133 -8.89 -2.69 -7.10
N ARG A 134 -10.11 -2.56 -7.64
CA ARG A 134 -10.29 -2.26 -9.05
C ARG A 134 -9.87 -0.82 -9.33
N MET A 135 -9.17 -0.60 -10.44
CA MET A 135 -8.59 0.71 -10.80
C MET A 135 -9.64 1.80 -10.91
N GLY A 136 -10.75 1.56 -11.59
CA GLY A 136 -11.82 2.54 -11.78
C GLY A 136 -12.42 3.01 -10.45
N PRO A 137 -12.99 2.12 -9.64
CA PRO A 137 -13.54 2.47 -8.32
C PRO A 137 -12.53 3.17 -7.39
N LEU A 138 -11.28 2.72 -7.35
CA LEU A 138 -10.25 3.39 -6.53
C LEU A 138 -9.93 4.78 -7.06
N LEU A 139 -9.79 4.97 -8.36
CA LEU A 139 -9.54 6.27 -8.97
C LEU A 139 -10.69 7.24 -8.72
N GLU A 140 -11.94 6.79 -8.88
CA GLU A 140 -13.13 7.58 -8.58
C GLU A 140 -13.19 8.00 -7.10
N ALA A 141 -12.91 7.08 -6.19
CA ALA A 141 -12.86 7.36 -4.75
C ALA A 141 -11.82 8.43 -4.41
N LEU A 142 -10.61 8.34 -4.98
CA LEU A 142 -9.56 9.33 -4.78
C LEU A 142 -9.89 10.67 -5.43
N GLN A 143 -10.46 10.68 -6.65
CA GLN A 143 -10.86 11.91 -7.35
C GLN A 143 -11.93 12.67 -6.58
N ALA A 144 -12.89 11.98 -5.95
CA ALA A 144 -13.93 12.61 -5.12
C ALA A 144 -13.37 13.38 -3.92
N GLN A 145 -12.14 13.03 -3.46
CA GLN A 145 -11.47 13.71 -2.34
C GLN A 145 -10.46 14.79 -2.80
N ALA A 146 -10.13 14.86 -4.09
CA ALA A 146 -9.12 15.80 -4.60
C ALA A 146 -9.47 17.27 -4.33
N GLY A 147 -10.74 17.65 -4.44
CA GLY A 147 -11.22 19.01 -4.14
C GLY A 147 -11.20 19.37 -2.63
N LYS A 148 -10.84 18.43 -1.76
CA LYS A 148 -10.72 18.59 -0.31
C LYS A 148 -9.29 18.28 0.18
N ASP A 149 -8.29 18.39 -0.70
CA ASP A 149 -6.89 18.08 -0.43
C ASP A 149 -6.70 16.67 0.17
N PHE A 150 -7.53 15.72 -0.24
CA PHE A 150 -7.57 14.34 0.27
C PHE A 150 -7.79 14.23 1.80
N ALA A 151 -8.50 15.20 2.40
CA ALA A 151 -8.81 15.16 3.83
C ALA A 151 -9.52 13.85 4.20
N GLY A 152 -8.99 13.15 5.22
CA GLY A 152 -9.50 11.85 5.68
C GLY A 152 -8.99 10.64 4.90
N VAL A 153 -8.23 10.83 3.81
CA VAL A 153 -7.58 9.74 3.08
C VAL A 153 -6.21 9.47 3.68
N THR A 154 -6.07 8.38 4.41
CA THR A 154 -4.80 7.94 5.01
C THR A 154 -4.14 6.83 4.18
N ASP A 155 -4.95 6.03 3.50
CA ASP A 155 -4.57 4.93 2.61
C ASP A 155 -5.68 4.68 1.56
N GLU A 156 -5.53 3.68 0.71
CA GLU A 156 -6.52 3.37 -0.33
C GLU A 156 -7.82 2.84 0.28
N ALA A 157 -7.72 2.04 1.36
CA ALA A 157 -8.89 1.53 2.06
C ALA A 157 -9.77 2.66 2.59
N SER A 158 -9.18 3.69 3.22
CA SER A 158 -9.94 4.85 3.73
C SER A 158 -10.61 5.66 2.60
N ALA A 159 -9.99 5.75 1.40
CA ALA A 159 -10.65 6.36 0.25
C ALA A 159 -11.88 5.54 -0.19
N MET A 160 -11.76 4.21 -0.23
CA MET A 160 -12.88 3.32 -0.55
C MET A 160 -13.98 3.37 0.52
N GLU A 161 -13.62 3.46 1.81
CA GLU A 161 -14.57 3.63 2.92
C GLU A 161 -15.36 4.94 2.79
N LEU A 162 -14.69 6.05 2.46
CA LEU A 162 -15.34 7.34 2.19
C LEU A 162 -16.29 7.28 0.98
N ALA A 163 -16.05 6.38 0.04
CA ALA A 163 -16.94 6.11 -1.10
C ALA A 163 -18.06 5.09 -0.76
N GLY A 164 -18.14 4.62 0.49
CA GLY A 164 -19.19 3.73 0.97
C GLY A 164 -18.92 2.23 0.79
N PHE A 165 -17.70 1.85 0.46
CA PHE A 165 -17.29 0.46 0.36
C PHE A 165 -16.74 -0.08 1.69
N ALA A 166 -16.68 -1.40 1.83
CA ALA A 166 -16.13 -2.09 2.99
C ALA A 166 -14.99 -3.04 2.54
N PRO A 167 -13.73 -2.57 2.52
CA PRO A 167 -12.58 -3.39 2.12
C PRO A 167 -12.37 -4.60 3.02
N LYS A 168 -11.93 -5.71 2.43
CA LYS A 168 -11.63 -6.96 3.13
C LYS A 168 -10.31 -6.86 3.88
N LEU A 169 -10.26 -7.31 5.13
CA LEU A 169 -9.03 -7.48 5.89
C LEU A 169 -8.41 -8.85 5.60
N VAL A 170 -7.18 -8.85 5.13
CA VAL A 170 -6.39 -10.07 4.87
C VAL A 170 -5.21 -10.09 5.82
N ALA A 171 -4.95 -11.23 6.46
CA ALA A 171 -3.88 -11.34 7.45
C ALA A 171 -2.51 -11.01 6.85
N GLY A 172 -1.90 -9.95 7.37
CA GLY A 172 -0.53 -9.54 7.08
C GLY A 172 0.49 -10.12 8.06
N SER A 173 1.64 -9.49 8.17
CA SER A 173 2.73 -9.93 9.03
C SER A 173 3.34 -8.78 9.81
N ALA A 174 3.78 -9.03 11.04
CA ALA A 174 4.57 -8.08 11.82
C ALA A 174 5.90 -7.74 11.12
N GLN A 175 6.44 -8.64 10.31
CA GLN A 175 7.64 -8.36 9.52
C GLN A 175 7.39 -7.40 8.34
N ASN A 176 6.15 -7.21 7.90
CA ASN A 176 5.80 -6.25 6.86
C ASN A 176 5.57 -4.84 7.45
N PHE A 177 6.44 -4.42 8.38
CA PHE A 177 6.39 -3.08 8.94
C PHE A 177 6.93 -2.04 7.95
N LYS A 178 6.55 -0.79 8.16
CA LYS A 178 7.03 0.35 7.37
C LYS A 178 8.33 0.87 7.98
N VAL A 179 9.41 0.84 7.23
CA VAL A 179 10.68 1.48 7.61
C VAL A 179 10.47 2.99 7.63
N THR A 180 10.38 3.57 8.82
CA THR A 180 10.00 4.97 9.03
C THR A 180 11.11 5.73 9.75
N TYR A 181 11.77 5.08 10.70
CA TYR A 181 12.79 5.66 11.54
C TYR A 181 14.17 5.07 11.24
N PRO A 182 15.28 5.78 11.56
CA PRO A 182 16.63 5.25 11.32
C PRO A 182 16.90 3.89 11.96
N GLU A 183 16.37 3.62 13.15
CA GLU A 183 16.50 2.33 13.83
C GLU A 183 15.83 1.17 13.12
N ASP A 184 14.78 1.44 12.31
CA ASP A 184 14.07 0.41 11.55
C ASP A 184 14.97 -0.26 10.50
N PHE A 185 16.01 0.45 10.01
CA PHE A 185 16.94 -0.11 9.02
C PHE A 185 17.69 -1.32 9.56
N ALA A 186 18.19 -1.25 10.80
CA ALA A 186 18.90 -2.36 11.42
C ALA A 186 18.01 -3.59 11.58
N LEU A 187 16.74 -3.39 11.97
CA LEU A 187 15.76 -4.46 12.08
C LEU A 187 15.43 -5.06 10.70
N ALA A 188 15.21 -4.19 9.71
CA ALA A 188 14.92 -4.64 8.34
C ALA A 188 16.09 -5.46 7.76
N GLU A 189 17.33 -5.01 7.95
CA GLU A 189 18.53 -5.73 7.51
C GLU A 189 18.65 -7.10 8.19
N ALA A 190 18.43 -7.17 9.51
CA ALA A 190 18.48 -8.42 10.24
C ALA A 190 17.46 -9.46 9.72
N ILE A 191 16.23 -8.99 9.42
CA ILE A 191 15.19 -9.85 8.85
C ILE A 191 15.58 -10.31 7.44
N LEU A 192 16.07 -9.44 6.58
CA LEU A 192 16.51 -9.80 5.23
C LEU A 192 17.62 -10.85 5.26
N ARG A 193 18.62 -10.65 6.13
CA ARG A 193 19.71 -11.64 6.32
C ARG A 193 19.22 -13.00 6.83
N SER A 194 18.14 -13.03 7.61
CA SER A 194 17.58 -14.29 8.10
C SER A 194 16.80 -15.07 7.03
N ARG A 195 16.48 -14.43 5.91
CA ARG A 195 15.78 -15.05 4.77
C ARG A 195 16.72 -15.53 3.66
N SER A 196 18.01 -15.16 3.73
CA SER A 196 19.07 -15.55 2.82
C SER A 196 19.70 -16.84 3.29
#